data_f1ea0cd064b3fc4b3484da2a6892e0b3
#
_entry.id   f1ea0cd064b3fc4b3484da2a6892e0b3
#
_cell.length_a   1.000
_cell.length_b   1.000
_cell.length_c   1.000
_cell.angle_alpha   90.00
_cell.angle_beta   90.00
_cell.angle_gamma   90.00
#
_symmetry.space_group_name_H-M   'P 1'
#
loop_
_entity.id
_entity.type
_entity.pdbx_description
1 polymer ?
#
loop_
_entity_poly.entity_id
_entity_poly.type
_entity_poly.pdbx_seq_one_letter_code
_entity_poly.pdbx_strand_id
1 'polypeptide(L)'
;MDLSNSSMLTLPFLVPLRQQFSLRSSLPFKRESLWKIEAGVVRTLTYLEDGTIATLELWGSGDVVGKALSRINPFQIECLTNVEVTLLPVEKYEQLAEVLLIHVQQMEVLMMIRSYKRVDIMLIKLLSWLTTRFGHAIAAGNLIDLRLTHQDIADLLGTTRVTVTRTLSKFEEQGIIERLRGHRIVLKAEGVWHYEI
;
A
#
# COMPACT_ATOMS: atom_id res chain seq x y z
N MET A 1 -33.34 35.99 -42.58
CA MET A 1 -32.57 36.65 -41.47
C MET A 1 -32.14 35.55 -40.52
N ASP A 2 -30.90 35.29 -40.64
CA ASP A 2 -30.14 34.36 -39.81
C ASP A 2 -30.17 34.69 -38.34
N LEU A 3 -30.24 33.68 -37.50
CA LEU A 3 -29.68 33.66 -36.17
C LEU A 3 -29.56 32.21 -35.64
N SER A 4 -28.59 31.50 -36.17
CA SER A 4 -28.10 30.27 -35.59
C SER A 4 -26.69 30.50 -35.13
N ASN A 5 -26.53 30.87 -33.89
CA ASN A 5 -25.18 30.82 -33.27
C ASN A 5 -25.29 30.21 -31.88
N SER A 6 -25.46 28.87 -31.88
CA SER A 6 -25.33 28.07 -30.67
C SER A 6 -23.83 27.73 -30.53
N SER A 7 -23.10 28.62 -29.90
CA SER A 7 -21.73 28.34 -29.48
C SER A 7 -21.77 27.22 -28.41
N MET A 8 -21.51 25.99 -28.86
CA MET A 8 -21.11 24.89 -27.97
C MET A 8 -19.88 25.36 -27.22
N LEU A 9 -20.06 25.74 -25.97
CA LEU A 9 -18.99 25.82 -24.99
C LEU A 9 -18.45 24.43 -24.78
N THR A 10 -17.42 24.09 -25.54
CA THR A 10 -16.56 22.95 -25.26
C THR A 10 -15.95 23.19 -23.90
N LEU A 11 -16.48 22.54 -22.87
CA LEU A 11 -15.85 22.50 -21.56
C LEU A 11 -14.42 22.00 -21.76
N PRO A 12 -13.40 22.69 -21.26
CA PRO A 12 -12.03 22.22 -21.38
C PRO A 12 -11.96 20.84 -20.71
N PHE A 13 -11.40 19.87 -21.42
CA PHE A 13 -10.99 18.60 -20.84
C PHE A 13 -10.17 18.96 -19.60
N LEU A 14 -10.72 18.70 -18.42
CA LEU A 14 -9.96 18.80 -17.16
C LEU A 14 -8.85 17.76 -17.27
N VAL A 15 -7.66 18.19 -17.65
CA VAL A 15 -6.46 17.36 -17.55
C VAL A 15 -6.35 16.94 -16.08
N PRO A 16 -6.35 15.65 -15.77
CA PRO A 16 -6.28 15.19 -14.39
C PRO A 16 -5.06 15.81 -13.72
N LEU A 17 -5.26 16.55 -12.64
CA LEU A 17 -4.19 17.26 -11.96
C LEU A 17 -3.29 16.26 -11.24
N ARG A 18 -2.12 15.96 -11.83
CA ARG A 18 -1.08 15.16 -11.20
C ARG A 18 -0.41 15.97 -10.10
N GLN A 19 -0.18 15.33 -8.98
CA GLN A 19 0.49 15.90 -7.81
C GLN A 19 1.58 14.95 -7.31
N GLN A 20 2.66 15.53 -6.78
CA GLN A 20 3.76 14.77 -6.21
C GLN A 20 3.84 15.01 -4.71
N PHE A 21 4.10 13.95 -3.97
CA PHE A 21 4.25 13.97 -2.52
C PHE A 21 5.53 13.23 -2.12
N SER A 22 6.24 13.82 -1.16
CA SER A 22 7.49 13.23 -0.67
C SER A 22 7.23 12.07 0.30
N LEU A 23 8.24 11.21 0.44
CA LEU A 23 8.30 10.18 1.47
C LEU A 23 7.88 10.75 2.85
N ARG A 24 7.05 10.02 3.58
CA ARG A 24 6.50 10.36 4.91
C ARG A 24 5.57 11.57 4.95
N SER A 25 5.24 12.18 3.82
CA SER A 25 4.14 13.15 3.78
C SER A 25 2.78 12.46 3.73
N SER A 26 1.72 13.21 4.04
CA SER A 26 0.34 12.71 3.98
C SER A 26 -0.40 13.27 2.77
N LEU A 27 -1.19 12.43 2.11
CA LEU A 27 -2.12 12.89 1.10
C LEU A 27 -3.30 13.62 1.76
N PRO A 28 -3.68 14.80 1.28
CA PRO A 28 -4.78 15.57 1.87
C PRO A 28 -6.14 14.87 1.62
N PHE A 29 -7.05 15.00 2.59
CA PHE A 29 -8.41 14.51 2.45
C PHE A 29 -9.25 15.40 1.56
N LYS A 30 -9.95 14.80 0.61
CA LYS A 30 -11.04 15.42 -0.13
C LYS A 30 -12.23 14.48 -0.09
N ARG A 31 -13.34 14.90 0.52
CA ARG A 31 -14.51 14.03 0.79
C ARG A 31 -15.10 13.38 -0.45
N GLU A 32 -15.09 14.09 -1.57
CA GLU A 32 -15.72 13.68 -2.84
C GLU A 32 -14.67 13.32 -3.90
N SER A 33 -13.45 12.99 -3.47
CA SER A 33 -12.37 12.67 -4.39
C SER A 33 -11.57 11.48 -3.90
N LEU A 34 -11.01 10.77 -4.86
CA LEU A 34 -10.08 9.68 -4.67
C LEU A 34 -8.73 10.06 -5.25
N TRP A 35 -7.69 9.44 -4.77
CA TRP A 35 -6.35 9.51 -5.31
C TRP A 35 -6.04 8.23 -6.07
N LYS A 36 -5.81 8.33 -7.38
CA LYS A 36 -5.18 7.25 -8.15
C LYS A 36 -3.68 7.38 -8.01
N ILE A 37 -3.03 6.30 -7.62
CA ILE A 37 -1.57 6.24 -7.48
C ILE A 37 -1.00 5.94 -8.87
N GLU A 38 -0.25 6.87 -9.43
CA GLU A 38 0.43 6.70 -10.72
C GLU A 38 1.82 6.08 -10.51
N ALA A 39 2.51 6.47 -9.43
CA ALA A 39 3.80 5.91 -9.05
C ALA A 39 4.01 5.98 -7.54
N GLY A 40 4.81 5.06 -7.01
CA GLY A 40 5.13 4.98 -5.59
C GLY A 40 4.16 4.13 -4.78
N VAL A 41 4.31 4.18 -3.45
CA VAL A 41 3.52 3.39 -2.50
C VAL A 41 3.06 4.26 -1.35
N VAL A 42 1.79 4.12 -0.97
CA VAL A 42 1.22 4.73 0.23
C VAL A 42 0.68 3.67 1.16
N ARG A 43 0.53 4.00 2.44
CA ARG A 43 -0.26 3.23 3.40
C ARG A 43 -1.48 4.01 3.85
N THR A 44 -2.58 3.32 4.07
CA THR A 44 -3.70 3.83 4.85
C THR A 44 -3.55 3.38 6.29
N LEU A 45 -3.79 4.28 7.22
CA LEU A 45 -3.59 4.00 8.65
C LEU A 45 -4.62 4.72 9.52
N THR A 46 -4.71 4.27 10.77
CA THR A 46 -5.43 4.91 11.86
C THR A 46 -4.60 4.89 13.14
N TYR A 47 -5.05 5.60 14.15
CA TYR A 47 -4.50 5.58 15.49
C TYR A 47 -5.49 4.91 16.42
N LEU A 48 -4.99 3.96 17.23
CA LEU A 48 -5.76 3.36 18.31
C LEU A 48 -5.83 4.32 19.50
N GLU A 49 -6.65 3.99 20.51
CA GLU A 49 -6.87 4.84 21.69
C GLU A 49 -5.59 5.12 22.50
N ASP A 50 -4.64 4.19 22.46
CA ASP A 50 -3.32 4.31 23.10
C ASP A 50 -2.28 5.05 22.24
N GLY A 51 -2.67 5.57 21.08
CA GLY A 51 -1.80 6.23 20.12
C GLY A 51 -1.01 5.29 19.21
N THR A 52 -1.20 3.98 19.33
CA THR A 52 -0.55 3.00 18.45
C THR A 52 -1.06 3.16 17.01
N ILE A 53 -0.14 3.14 16.04
CA ILE A 53 -0.49 3.15 14.63
C ILE A 53 -0.96 1.76 14.20
N ALA A 54 -2.14 1.69 13.60
CA ALA A 54 -2.63 0.51 12.90
C ALA A 54 -2.64 0.80 11.39
N THR A 55 -1.75 0.16 10.65
CA THR A 55 -1.77 0.23 9.19
C THR A 55 -2.93 -0.62 8.68
N LEU A 56 -3.82 -0.03 7.90
CA LEU A 56 -4.98 -0.71 7.35
C LEU A 56 -4.60 -1.52 6.11
N GLU A 57 -3.89 -0.86 5.15
CA GLU A 57 -3.48 -1.48 3.89
C GLU A 57 -2.32 -0.71 3.23
N LEU A 58 -1.66 -1.35 2.24
CA LEU A 58 -0.66 -0.76 1.34
C LEU A 58 -1.20 -0.67 -0.09
N TRP A 59 -0.98 0.48 -0.72
CA TRP A 59 -1.47 0.78 -2.05
C TRP A 59 -0.31 1.21 -2.95
N GLY A 60 -0.26 0.66 -4.15
CA GLY A 60 0.79 0.92 -5.14
C GLY A 60 0.27 1.52 -6.44
N SER A 61 1.14 1.56 -7.45
CA SER A 61 0.78 2.07 -8.78
C SER A 61 -0.44 1.34 -9.37
N GLY A 62 -1.40 2.11 -9.88
CA GLY A 62 -2.68 1.62 -10.39
C GLY A 62 -3.81 1.58 -9.37
N ASP A 63 -3.49 1.53 -8.08
CA ASP A 63 -4.50 1.52 -7.02
C ASP A 63 -5.14 2.90 -6.83
N VAL A 64 -6.34 2.88 -6.24
CA VAL A 64 -7.10 4.09 -5.92
C VAL A 64 -7.38 4.13 -4.42
N VAL A 65 -7.11 5.26 -3.76
CA VAL A 65 -7.29 5.41 -2.32
C VAL A 65 -8.02 6.70 -1.99
N GLY A 66 -8.68 6.74 -0.85
CA GLY A 66 -9.33 7.97 -0.38
C GLY A 66 -10.25 7.75 0.81
N LYS A 67 -10.55 8.85 1.50
CA LYS A 67 -11.45 8.81 2.68
C LYS A 67 -12.86 8.33 2.32
N ALA A 68 -13.30 8.54 1.09
CA ALA A 68 -14.61 8.06 0.62
C ALA A 68 -14.74 6.53 0.66
N LEU A 69 -13.63 5.79 0.62
CA LEU A 69 -13.59 4.32 0.70
C LEU A 69 -13.47 3.79 2.13
N SER A 70 -13.41 4.66 3.15
CA SER A 70 -13.21 4.25 4.55
C SER A 70 -14.15 4.96 5.52
N ARG A 71 -14.74 4.19 6.45
CA ARG A 71 -15.48 4.72 7.59
C ARG A 71 -14.61 4.93 8.84
N ILE A 72 -13.37 4.46 8.82
CA ILE A 72 -12.44 4.57 9.95
C ILE A 72 -12.13 6.05 10.24
N ASN A 73 -12.11 6.41 11.53
CA ASN A 73 -11.78 7.75 12.00
C ASN A 73 -11.02 7.66 13.34
N PRO A 74 -9.82 8.24 13.47
CA PRO A 74 -9.09 8.99 12.43
C PRO A 74 -8.63 8.10 11.27
N PHE A 75 -8.40 8.69 10.10
CA PHE A 75 -7.90 8.01 8.90
C PHE A 75 -6.84 8.87 8.25
N GLN A 76 -5.72 8.27 7.85
CA GLN A 76 -4.62 8.97 7.20
C GLN A 76 -4.11 8.14 6.02
N ILE A 77 -3.60 8.83 5.00
CA ILE A 77 -2.87 8.23 3.87
C ILE A 77 -1.45 8.79 3.93
N GLU A 78 -0.48 7.95 4.23
CA GLU A 78 0.93 8.32 4.35
C GLU A 78 1.75 7.73 3.19
N CYS A 79 2.65 8.54 2.63
CA CYS A 79 3.57 8.14 1.56
C CYS A 79 4.73 7.31 2.13
N LEU A 80 4.87 6.08 1.67
CA LEU A 80 6.01 5.19 2.01
C LEU A 80 7.19 5.34 1.04
N THR A 81 6.97 6.01 -0.09
CA THR A 81 7.97 6.43 -1.06
C THR A 81 7.67 7.85 -1.51
N ASN A 82 8.45 8.40 -2.44
CA ASN A 82 7.96 9.52 -3.24
C ASN A 82 6.81 9.00 -4.12
N VAL A 83 5.71 9.75 -4.18
CA VAL A 83 4.46 9.31 -4.80
C VAL A 83 4.00 10.34 -5.82
N GLU A 84 3.55 9.86 -6.97
CA GLU A 84 2.81 10.64 -7.95
C GLU A 84 1.36 10.16 -7.96
N VAL A 85 0.40 11.08 -7.86
CA VAL A 85 -1.02 10.78 -7.78
C VAL A 85 -1.85 11.68 -8.68
N THR A 86 -2.99 11.17 -9.11
CA THR A 86 -4.01 11.92 -9.85
C THR A 86 -5.27 12.01 -9.00
N LEU A 87 -5.83 13.22 -8.89
CA LEU A 87 -7.09 13.43 -8.18
C LEU A 87 -8.28 13.06 -9.08
N LEU A 88 -9.15 12.17 -8.60
CA LEU A 88 -10.34 11.69 -9.29
C LEU A 88 -11.59 12.05 -8.49
N PRO A 89 -12.55 12.83 -9.04
CA PRO A 89 -13.86 13.02 -8.43
C PRO A 89 -14.63 11.69 -8.40
N VAL A 90 -15.19 11.32 -7.25
CA VAL A 90 -15.92 10.03 -7.07
C VAL A 90 -17.07 9.89 -8.07
N GLU A 91 -17.83 10.96 -8.28
CA GLU A 91 -19.01 10.98 -9.17
C GLU A 91 -18.68 10.75 -10.65
N LYS A 92 -17.44 11.03 -11.04
CA LYS A 92 -16.96 10.92 -12.43
C LYS A 92 -16.11 9.69 -12.67
N TYR A 93 -15.97 8.82 -11.68
CA TYR A 93 -15.10 7.65 -11.80
C TYR A 93 -15.91 6.44 -12.29
N GLU A 94 -15.89 6.22 -13.59
CA GLU A 94 -16.67 5.15 -14.26
C GLU A 94 -16.27 3.73 -13.82
N GLN A 95 -15.02 3.57 -13.35
CA GLN A 95 -14.45 2.28 -12.93
C GLN A 95 -14.56 2.04 -11.41
N LEU A 96 -15.42 2.76 -10.70
CA LEU A 96 -15.53 2.65 -9.25
C LEU A 96 -15.85 1.22 -8.77
N ALA A 97 -16.66 0.48 -9.51
CA ALA A 97 -17.01 -0.90 -9.18
C ALA A 97 -15.77 -1.83 -9.22
N GLU A 98 -14.91 -1.68 -10.22
CA GLU A 98 -13.66 -2.43 -10.34
C GLU A 98 -12.70 -2.09 -9.19
N VAL A 99 -12.56 -0.81 -8.84
CA VAL A 99 -11.78 -0.35 -7.70
C VAL A 99 -12.26 -0.99 -6.40
N LEU A 100 -13.56 -0.99 -6.15
CA LEU A 100 -14.13 -1.61 -4.95
C LEU A 100 -13.84 -3.11 -4.90
N LEU A 101 -13.92 -3.81 -6.02
CA LEU A 101 -13.59 -5.23 -6.09
C LEU A 101 -12.11 -5.48 -5.74
N ILE A 102 -11.20 -4.70 -6.31
CA ILE A 102 -9.77 -4.77 -6.00
C ILE A 102 -9.51 -4.48 -4.52
N HIS A 103 -10.16 -3.45 -3.96
CA HIS A 103 -10.04 -3.12 -2.53
C HIS A 103 -10.44 -4.29 -1.62
N VAL A 104 -11.59 -4.93 -1.91
CA VAL A 104 -12.05 -6.09 -1.12
C VAL A 104 -11.02 -7.21 -1.18
N GLN A 105 -10.55 -7.59 -2.37
CA GLN A 105 -9.57 -8.66 -2.55
C GLN A 105 -8.24 -8.39 -1.83
N GLN A 106 -7.75 -7.16 -1.85
CA GLN A 106 -6.53 -6.78 -1.15
C GLN A 106 -6.68 -6.84 0.37
N MET A 107 -7.78 -6.29 0.88
CA MET A 107 -8.09 -6.33 2.31
C MET A 107 -8.20 -7.77 2.84
N GLU A 108 -8.75 -8.70 2.07
CA GLU A 108 -8.84 -10.12 2.42
C GLU A 108 -7.46 -10.75 2.64
N VAL A 109 -6.49 -10.44 1.77
CA VAL A 109 -5.13 -10.98 1.88
C VAL A 109 -4.46 -10.54 3.18
N LEU A 110 -4.50 -9.25 3.49
CA LEU A 110 -3.86 -8.73 4.71
C LEU A 110 -4.61 -9.20 5.98
N MET A 111 -5.93 -9.30 5.93
CA MET A 111 -6.73 -9.89 7.01
C MET A 111 -6.34 -11.34 7.25
N MET A 112 -6.17 -12.13 6.18
CA MET A 112 -5.73 -13.52 6.29
C MET A 112 -4.32 -13.64 6.86
N ILE A 113 -3.37 -12.80 6.43
CA ILE A 113 -2.01 -12.74 7.00
C ILE A 113 -2.06 -12.48 8.51
N ARG A 114 -2.90 -11.55 8.96
CA ARG A 114 -3.05 -11.19 10.39
C ARG A 114 -3.77 -12.24 11.22
N SER A 115 -4.52 -13.17 10.61
CA SER A 115 -5.24 -14.21 11.34
C SER A 115 -4.34 -15.38 11.79
N TYR A 116 -3.11 -15.47 11.31
CA TYR A 116 -2.16 -16.45 11.83
C TYR A 116 -1.76 -16.13 13.28
N LYS A 117 -1.71 -17.14 14.14
CA LYS A 117 -1.36 -16.98 15.56
C LYS A 117 0.14 -16.75 15.79
N ARG A 118 0.98 -17.22 14.90
CA ARG A 118 2.44 -17.19 15.02
C ARG A 118 3.00 -16.03 14.20
N VAL A 119 3.77 -15.15 14.84
CA VAL A 119 4.34 -13.96 14.19
C VAL A 119 5.35 -14.32 13.08
N ASP A 120 6.08 -15.42 13.21
CA ASP A 120 6.98 -15.89 12.15
C ASP A 120 6.21 -16.28 10.89
N ILE A 121 5.06 -16.94 11.02
CA ILE A 121 4.18 -17.24 9.88
C ILE A 121 3.59 -15.96 9.29
N MET A 122 3.06 -15.06 10.13
CA MET A 122 2.56 -13.75 9.66
C MET A 122 3.62 -13.01 8.85
N LEU A 123 4.83 -12.94 9.38
CA LEU A 123 5.93 -12.19 8.77
C LEU A 123 6.37 -12.81 7.43
N ILE A 124 6.53 -14.13 7.33
CA ILE A 124 6.92 -14.76 6.07
C ILE A 124 5.83 -14.61 5.00
N LYS A 125 4.53 -14.75 5.37
CA LYS A 125 3.41 -14.52 4.46
C LYS A 125 3.33 -13.05 4.01
N LEU A 126 3.59 -12.10 4.92
CA LEU A 126 3.70 -10.67 4.57
C LEU A 126 4.84 -10.44 3.57
N LEU A 127 6.05 -10.97 3.83
CA LEU A 127 7.18 -10.82 2.92
C LEU A 127 6.89 -11.43 1.55
N SER A 128 6.28 -12.61 1.49
CA SER A 128 5.85 -13.23 0.23
C SER A 128 4.84 -12.35 -0.53
N TRP A 129 3.84 -11.81 0.15
CA TRP A 129 2.88 -10.90 -0.46
C TRP A 129 3.53 -9.60 -0.95
N LEU A 130 4.48 -9.04 -0.18
CA LEU A 130 5.23 -7.85 -0.59
C LEU A 130 6.09 -8.11 -1.84
N THR A 131 6.66 -9.30 -2.01
CA THR A 131 7.40 -9.64 -3.24
C THR A 131 6.50 -9.65 -4.47
N THR A 132 5.27 -10.14 -4.33
CA THR A 132 4.30 -10.18 -5.42
C THR A 132 3.81 -8.78 -5.81
N ARG A 133 3.62 -7.90 -4.82
CA ARG A 133 3.05 -6.56 -5.02
C ARG A 133 4.09 -5.49 -5.38
N PHE A 134 5.24 -5.51 -4.73
CA PHE A 134 6.23 -4.44 -4.72
C PHE A 134 7.65 -4.96 -4.97
N GLY A 135 7.78 -6.20 -5.43
CA GLY A 135 9.06 -6.82 -5.66
C GLY A 135 9.32 -7.18 -7.11
N HIS A 136 10.53 -7.64 -7.34
CA HIS A 136 10.94 -8.21 -8.61
C HIS A 136 12.01 -9.28 -8.39
N ALA A 137 12.11 -10.22 -9.34
CA ALA A 137 13.11 -11.27 -9.30
C ALA A 137 14.52 -10.75 -9.54
N ILE A 138 15.47 -11.22 -8.75
CA ILE A 138 16.91 -11.01 -8.92
C ILE A 138 17.62 -12.36 -8.83
N ALA A 139 18.93 -12.42 -9.14
CA ALA A 139 19.69 -13.67 -9.08
C ALA A 139 19.69 -14.35 -7.69
N ALA A 140 19.55 -13.58 -6.60
CA ALA A 140 19.57 -14.06 -5.23
C ALA A 140 18.19 -14.44 -4.67
N GLY A 141 17.11 -14.24 -5.43
CA GLY A 141 15.72 -14.47 -4.99
C GLY A 141 14.78 -13.36 -5.44
N ASN A 142 13.81 -13.01 -4.61
CA ASN A 142 12.86 -11.92 -4.88
C ASN A 142 13.16 -10.71 -4.01
N LEU A 143 13.55 -9.60 -4.61
CA LEU A 143 13.81 -8.35 -3.91
C LEU A 143 12.49 -7.60 -3.65
N ILE A 144 12.22 -7.26 -2.41
CA ILE A 144 11.18 -6.32 -2.03
C ILE A 144 11.78 -4.91 -2.15
N ASP A 145 11.41 -4.18 -3.21
CA ASP A 145 11.92 -2.82 -3.46
C ASP A 145 11.08 -1.74 -2.77
N LEU A 146 10.63 -2.05 -1.57
CA LEU A 146 9.94 -1.13 -0.67
C LEU A 146 10.70 -1.04 0.65
N ARG A 147 11.10 0.18 1.01
CA ARG A 147 11.86 0.46 2.23
C ARG A 147 10.94 0.54 3.45
N LEU A 148 10.65 -0.60 4.04
CA LEU A 148 9.88 -0.67 5.29
C LEU A 148 10.81 -0.75 6.49
N THR A 149 10.60 0.13 7.46
CA THR A 149 11.26 -0.01 8.77
C THR A 149 10.64 -1.19 9.53
N HIS A 150 11.33 -1.70 10.54
CA HIS A 150 10.77 -2.73 11.42
C HIS A 150 9.49 -2.25 12.13
N GLN A 151 9.35 -0.94 12.34
CA GLN A 151 8.11 -0.35 12.88
C GLN A 151 6.98 -0.40 11.86
N ASP A 152 7.23 -0.05 10.58
CA ASP A 152 6.21 -0.15 9.52
C ASP A 152 5.68 -1.58 9.39
N ILE A 153 6.57 -2.58 9.48
CA ILE A 153 6.19 -4.01 9.46
C ILE A 153 5.39 -4.38 10.73
N ALA A 154 5.79 -3.87 11.89
CA ALA A 154 5.08 -4.10 13.13
C ALA A 154 3.66 -3.52 13.10
N ASP A 155 3.51 -2.28 12.60
CA ASP A 155 2.21 -1.60 12.42
C ASP A 155 1.31 -2.35 11.41
N LEU A 156 1.91 -2.97 10.37
CA LEU A 156 1.20 -3.79 9.41
C LEU A 156 0.68 -5.09 10.02
N LEU A 157 1.46 -5.74 10.88
CA LEU A 157 1.12 -7.06 11.44
C LEU A 157 0.38 -6.97 12.78
N GLY A 158 0.24 -5.78 13.38
CA GLY A 158 -0.32 -5.64 14.73
C GLY A 158 0.56 -6.28 15.80
N THR A 159 1.88 -6.15 15.67
CA THR A 159 2.87 -6.71 16.61
C THR A 159 3.88 -5.65 17.05
N THR A 160 4.92 -6.02 17.79
CA THR A 160 5.93 -5.07 18.25
C THR A 160 7.16 -5.03 17.34
N ARG A 161 7.79 -3.86 17.24
CA ARG A 161 9.07 -3.68 16.52
C ARG A 161 10.14 -4.67 17.00
N VAL A 162 10.18 -4.96 18.31
CA VAL A 162 11.15 -5.91 18.89
C VAL A 162 10.93 -7.32 18.37
N THR A 163 9.67 -7.76 18.30
CA THR A 163 9.29 -9.07 17.76
C THR A 163 9.66 -9.18 16.28
N VAL A 164 9.34 -8.16 15.47
CA VAL A 164 9.75 -8.10 14.06
C VAL A 164 11.27 -8.20 13.91
N THR A 165 12.03 -7.42 14.69
CA THR A 165 13.50 -7.42 14.64
C THR A 165 14.06 -8.81 14.91
N ARG A 166 13.59 -9.47 15.98
CA ARG A 166 14.05 -10.83 16.34
C ARG A 166 13.70 -11.85 15.28
N THR A 167 12.49 -11.79 14.74
CA THR A 167 12.03 -12.75 13.71
C THR A 167 12.79 -12.57 12.40
N LEU A 168 13.04 -11.33 11.95
CA LEU A 168 13.87 -11.06 10.77
C LEU A 168 15.31 -11.54 10.95
N SER A 169 15.92 -11.36 12.14
CA SER A 169 17.27 -11.86 12.40
C SER A 169 17.32 -13.39 12.34
N LYS A 170 16.30 -14.08 12.90
CA LYS A 170 16.18 -15.51 12.80
C LYS A 170 16.03 -15.99 11.34
N PHE A 171 15.23 -15.29 10.52
CA PHE A 171 15.10 -15.63 9.11
C PHE A 171 16.39 -15.44 8.32
N GLU A 172 17.17 -14.40 8.66
CA GLU A 172 18.48 -14.16 8.04
C GLU A 172 19.50 -15.25 8.43
N GLU A 173 19.57 -15.63 9.73
CA GLU A 173 20.38 -16.76 10.21
C GLU A 173 20.01 -18.09 9.56
N GLN A 174 18.75 -18.31 9.26
CA GLN A 174 18.24 -19.49 8.57
C GLN A 174 18.42 -19.43 7.03
N GLY A 175 18.92 -18.32 6.49
CA GLY A 175 19.09 -18.14 5.06
C GLY A 175 17.79 -17.95 4.27
N ILE A 176 16.66 -17.72 4.95
CA ILE A 176 15.34 -17.48 4.34
C ILE A 176 15.28 -16.12 3.67
N ILE A 177 15.90 -15.12 4.30
CA ILE A 177 16.00 -13.75 3.77
C ILE A 177 17.44 -13.27 3.78
N GLU A 178 17.68 -12.19 3.02
CA GLU A 178 18.89 -11.39 3.09
C GLU A 178 18.49 -9.92 3.24
N ARG A 179 19.04 -9.23 4.24
CA ARG A 179 18.80 -7.80 4.46
C ARG A 179 19.83 -6.97 3.75
N LEU A 180 19.40 -6.09 2.87
CA LEU A 180 20.25 -5.16 2.14
C LEU A 180 20.24 -3.77 2.80
N ARG A 181 21.21 -2.93 2.41
CA ARG A 181 21.25 -1.52 2.84
C ARG A 181 19.94 -0.81 2.48
N GLY A 182 19.48 0.10 3.36
CA GLY A 182 18.27 0.90 3.14
C GLY A 182 16.96 0.15 3.38
N HIS A 183 16.96 -0.81 4.30
CA HIS A 183 15.77 -1.59 4.71
C HIS A 183 15.12 -2.40 3.58
N ARG A 184 15.87 -2.78 2.56
CA ARG A 184 15.41 -3.70 1.53
C ARG A 184 15.65 -5.14 1.96
N ILE A 185 14.77 -6.04 1.55
CA ILE A 185 14.81 -7.46 1.90
C ILE A 185 14.74 -8.30 0.63
N VAL A 186 15.63 -9.26 0.51
CA VAL A 186 15.55 -10.33 -0.49
C VAL A 186 14.95 -11.55 0.17
N LEU A 187 13.85 -12.05 -0.36
CA LEU A 187 13.25 -13.32 0.02
C LEU A 187 13.85 -14.40 -0.87
N LYS A 188 14.55 -15.40 -0.28
CA LYS A 188 15.20 -16.48 -1.01
C LYS A 188 14.18 -17.58 -1.34
N ALA A 189 14.19 -18.07 -2.58
CA ALA A 189 13.19 -19.01 -3.07
C ALA A 189 13.15 -20.34 -2.26
N GLU A 190 14.29 -20.81 -1.78
CA GLU A 190 14.39 -22.05 -1.00
C GLU A 190 13.77 -21.96 0.41
N GLY A 191 13.63 -20.76 0.98
CA GLY A 191 13.12 -20.54 2.33
C GLY A 191 11.60 -20.59 2.46
N VAL A 192 10.86 -20.42 1.37
CA VAL A 192 9.39 -20.29 1.39
C VAL A 192 8.70 -21.64 1.56
N TRP A 193 9.27 -22.73 1.05
CA TRP A 193 8.68 -24.07 1.05
C TRP A 193 8.40 -24.67 2.44
N HIS A 194 9.11 -24.21 3.48
CA HIS A 194 8.89 -24.65 4.86
C HIS A 194 7.64 -24.06 5.53
N TYR A 195 6.96 -23.11 4.87
CA TYR A 195 5.83 -22.36 5.40
C TYR A 195 4.56 -22.45 4.53
N GLU A 196 4.58 -23.26 3.47
CA GLU A 196 3.37 -23.63 2.73
C GLU A 196 2.62 -24.70 3.52
N ILE A 197 1.45 -24.35 4.00
CA ILE A 197 0.46 -25.26 4.58
C ILE A 197 -0.74 -25.26 3.67
#